data_cc29ab6d3fcfce16f3778e4dafc95fe7
#
_entry.id   cc29ab6d3fcfce16f3778e4dafc95fe7
#
_cell.length_a   1.000
_cell.length_b   1.000
_cell.length_c   1.000
_cell.angle_alpha   90.00
_cell.angle_beta   90.00
_cell.angle_gamma   90.00
#
_symmetry.space_group_name_H-M   'P 1'
#
loop_
_entity.id
_entity.type
_entity.pdbx_description
1 polymer ?
#
loop_
_entity_poly.entity_id
_entity_poly.type
_entity_poly.pdbx_seq_one_letter_code
_entity_poly.pdbx_strand_id
1 'polypeptide(L)'
;MKRQTLQKEDKMFENLEEVKKHYEEIMENLTIPEVVSDINQYKKLILEQSNLEPVYKAYIAFRKAEESEKDALFILDNEKDKDLIEMAKEELSTAKEDQERLTKEIQLLLLPKDENDDKNIVMEIRGGAGGEEAALFAGSLYRMYTSYAEKRGWKTELVSFNETGLGGLKEVVFIVNGQGAYSRLKYESGVHRVQRVPETESGGRIHTSTATVAVMPEVEDVEVEINPADVKMEVFRSSGAGGQHINKTSSAVRLIHIPTGMVAECQEERSQVQNREKAMRLLRARLYEIELEKQQKENAEEKRSQLGTGDRSEKIRTYNFPQGRVTDHRIKLTLYNMDAVLGGDLDLVIDPLITEDQAEKLARLEEKG
;
A
#
# COMPACT_ATOMS: atom_id res chain seq x y z
N MET A 1 4.21 3.76 -36.51
CA MET A 1 5.02 3.76 -35.27
C MET A 1 5.49 5.16 -34.87
N LYS A 2 6.44 5.84 -35.52
CA LYS A 2 6.94 7.16 -35.07
C LYS A 2 5.87 8.26 -34.86
N ARG A 3 4.79 8.32 -35.64
CA ARG A 3 3.70 9.30 -35.46
C ARG A 3 2.83 9.04 -34.23
N GLN A 4 2.64 7.79 -33.85
CA GLN A 4 1.87 7.42 -32.67
C GLN A 4 2.66 7.67 -31.38
N THR A 5 3.97 7.49 -31.41
CA THR A 5 4.86 7.81 -30.29
C THR A 5 4.88 9.31 -30.02
N LEU A 6 5.02 10.14 -31.05
CA LEU A 6 4.97 11.61 -30.95
C LEU A 6 3.62 12.12 -30.41
N GLN A 7 2.50 11.55 -30.82
CA GLN A 7 1.18 11.95 -30.32
C GLN A 7 0.97 11.55 -28.85
N LYS A 8 1.57 10.44 -28.38
CA LYS A 8 1.54 10.02 -26.97
C LYS A 8 2.42 10.93 -26.10
N GLU A 9 3.60 11.28 -26.61
CA GLU A 9 4.49 12.23 -25.92
C GLU A 9 3.81 13.61 -25.78
N ASP A 10 3.23 14.13 -26.85
CA ASP A 10 2.50 15.41 -26.81
C ASP A 10 1.37 15.40 -25.77
N LYS A 11 0.56 14.36 -25.72
CA LYS A 11 -0.53 14.21 -24.73
C LYS A 11 -0.01 14.06 -23.30
N MET A 12 1.12 13.37 -23.10
CA MET A 12 1.76 13.28 -21.80
C MET A 12 2.22 14.69 -21.33
N PHE A 13 2.80 15.47 -22.21
CA PHE A 13 3.25 16.83 -21.89
C PHE A 13 2.10 17.81 -21.64
N GLU A 14 0.95 17.66 -22.33
CA GLU A 14 -0.27 18.42 -22.02
C GLU A 14 -0.75 18.14 -20.58
N ASN A 15 -0.79 16.87 -20.19
CA ASN A 15 -1.16 16.48 -18.81
C ASN A 15 -0.16 17.02 -17.77
N LEU A 16 1.14 17.09 -18.10
CA LEU A 16 2.17 17.63 -17.19
C LEU A 16 2.05 19.14 -16.99
N GLU A 17 1.61 19.88 -18.01
CA GLU A 17 1.30 21.31 -17.84
C GLU A 17 0.08 21.54 -16.92
N GLU A 18 -0.90 20.63 -16.95
CA GLU A 18 -2.03 20.67 -16.01
C GLU A 18 -1.56 20.36 -14.58
N VAL A 19 -0.71 19.34 -14.41
CA VAL A 19 -0.10 18.99 -13.11
C VAL A 19 0.70 20.16 -12.55
N LYS A 20 1.49 20.86 -13.38
CA LYS A 20 2.24 22.03 -12.97
C LYS A 20 1.31 23.13 -12.47
N LYS A 21 0.27 23.50 -13.23
CA LYS A 21 -0.70 24.52 -12.84
C LYS A 21 -1.38 24.16 -11.52
N HIS A 22 -1.80 22.90 -11.38
CA HIS A 22 -2.46 22.43 -10.18
C HIS A 22 -1.52 22.49 -8.95
N TYR A 23 -0.24 22.12 -9.11
CA TYR A 23 0.76 22.25 -8.05
C TYR A 23 0.96 23.71 -7.64
N GLU A 24 1.06 24.62 -8.61
CA GLU A 24 1.20 26.06 -8.35
C GLU A 24 -0.03 26.64 -7.65
N GLU A 25 -1.27 26.22 -8.03
CA GLU A 25 -2.51 26.59 -7.37
C GLU A 25 -2.56 26.06 -5.91
N ILE A 26 -2.11 24.84 -5.65
CA ILE A 26 -2.01 24.30 -4.28
C ILE A 26 -1.03 25.14 -3.46
N MET A 27 0.12 25.50 -4.01
CA MET A 27 1.11 26.34 -3.32
C MET A 27 0.55 27.73 -2.98
N GLU A 28 -0.23 28.33 -3.88
CA GLU A 28 -0.93 29.59 -3.60
C GLU A 28 -1.99 29.41 -2.51
N ASN A 29 -2.80 28.36 -2.58
CA ASN A 29 -3.85 28.06 -1.59
C ASN A 29 -3.28 27.83 -0.19
N LEU A 30 -2.12 27.22 -0.06
CA LEU A 30 -1.44 26.99 1.23
C LEU A 30 -0.97 28.33 1.89
N THR A 31 -0.94 29.44 1.16
CA THR A 31 -0.60 30.78 1.71
C THR A 31 -1.83 31.55 2.19
N ILE A 32 -3.05 31.08 1.89
CA ILE A 32 -4.30 31.76 2.22
C ILE A 32 -4.62 31.57 3.72
N PRO A 33 -4.81 32.65 4.51
CA PRO A 33 -5.04 32.55 5.95
C PRO A 33 -6.28 31.71 6.34
N GLU A 34 -7.35 31.74 5.56
CA GLU A 34 -8.55 30.97 5.77
C GLU A 34 -8.28 29.46 5.67
N VAL A 35 -7.48 29.04 4.69
CA VAL A 35 -7.08 27.64 4.46
C VAL A 35 -6.15 27.16 5.57
N VAL A 36 -5.21 28.00 6.01
CA VAL A 36 -4.30 27.69 7.13
C VAL A 36 -5.06 27.50 8.45
N SER A 37 -6.21 28.16 8.61
CA SER A 37 -7.05 28.05 9.79
C SER A 37 -7.88 26.76 9.83
N ASP A 38 -8.16 26.13 8.70
CA ASP A 38 -8.84 24.84 8.60
C ASP A 38 -7.82 23.71 8.54
N ILE A 39 -7.59 23.07 9.68
CA ILE A 39 -6.59 21.99 9.83
C ILE A 39 -6.85 20.83 8.87
N ASN A 40 -8.10 20.49 8.58
CA ASN A 40 -8.43 19.36 7.72
C ASN A 40 -8.16 19.67 6.26
N GLN A 41 -8.56 20.85 5.80
CA GLN A 41 -8.27 21.31 4.44
C GLN A 41 -6.76 21.50 4.22
N TYR A 42 -6.07 22.09 5.19
CA TYR A 42 -4.63 22.28 5.15
C TYR A 42 -3.85 20.96 5.03
N LYS A 43 -4.20 19.97 5.87
CA LYS A 43 -3.58 18.63 5.79
C LYS A 43 -3.79 17.95 4.43
N LYS A 44 -5.00 18.07 3.88
CA LYS A 44 -5.32 17.52 2.56
C LYS A 44 -4.47 18.14 1.46
N LEU A 45 -4.33 19.46 1.47
CA LEU A 45 -3.53 20.19 0.48
C LEU A 45 -2.03 19.87 0.61
N ILE A 46 -1.49 19.75 1.83
CA ILE A 46 -0.09 19.34 2.04
C ILE A 46 0.16 17.92 1.50
N LEU A 47 -0.75 16.98 1.74
CA LEU A 47 -0.62 15.61 1.23
C LEU A 47 -0.63 15.60 -0.31
N GLU A 48 -1.53 16.38 -0.90
CA GLU A 48 -1.64 16.52 -2.36
C GLU A 48 -0.39 17.18 -2.95
N GLN A 49 0.11 18.24 -2.34
CA GLN A 49 1.36 18.91 -2.69
C GLN A 49 2.55 17.93 -2.64
N SER A 50 2.68 17.17 -1.55
CA SER A 50 3.76 16.18 -1.39
C SER A 50 3.72 15.09 -2.46
N ASN A 51 2.53 14.69 -2.92
CA ASN A 51 2.36 13.69 -3.97
C ASN A 51 2.73 14.22 -5.36
N LEU A 52 2.44 15.49 -5.65
CA LEU A 52 2.71 16.12 -6.94
C LEU A 52 4.13 16.67 -7.06
N GLU A 53 4.78 17.00 -5.94
CA GLU A 53 6.11 17.64 -5.93
C GLU A 53 7.18 16.89 -6.72
N PRO A 54 7.32 15.54 -6.65
CA PRO A 54 8.31 14.82 -7.45
C PRO A 54 8.08 14.97 -8.96
N VAL A 55 6.81 14.87 -9.40
CA VAL A 55 6.42 15.03 -10.81
C VAL A 55 6.70 16.45 -11.27
N TYR A 56 6.33 17.45 -10.47
CA TYR A 56 6.58 18.85 -10.75
C TYR A 56 8.08 19.14 -10.92
N LYS A 57 8.93 18.68 -9.99
CA LYS A 57 10.39 18.87 -10.05
C LYS A 57 11.00 18.22 -11.28
N ALA A 58 10.61 16.98 -11.59
CA ALA A 58 11.10 16.27 -12.78
C ALA A 58 10.68 16.99 -14.07
N TYR A 59 9.44 17.49 -14.12
CA TYR A 59 8.95 18.24 -15.28
C TYR A 59 9.67 19.58 -15.45
N ILE A 60 9.90 20.35 -14.40
CA ILE A 60 10.67 21.60 -14.47
C ILE A 60 12.12 21.36 -14.93
N ALA A 61 12.75 20.27 -14.43
CA ALA A 61 14.07 19.87 -14.87
C ALA A 61 14.09 19.51 -16.37
N PHE A 62 13.06 18.78 -16.86
CA PHE A 62 12.89 18.44 -18.26
C PHE A 62 12.75 19.70 -19.14
N ARG A 63 11.91 20.64 -18.73
CA ARG A 63 11.74 21.92 -19.48
C ARG A 63 13.04 22.72 -19.55
N LYS A 64 13.83 22.71 -18.49
CA LYS A 64 15.15 23.34 -18.47
C LYS A 64 16.13 22.67 -19.45
N ALA A 65 16.13 21.32 -19.48
CA ALA A 65 16.95 20.58 -20.45
C ALA A 65 16.51 20.85 -21.90
N GLU A 66 15.19 20.98 -22.14
CA GLU A 66 14.64 21.37 -23.46
C GLU A 66 15.08 22.80 -23.88
N GLU A 67 15.12 23.73 -22.93
CA GLU A 67 15.60 25.07 -23.17
C GLU A 67 17.11 25.09 -23.48
N SER A 68 17.93 24.37 -22.69
CA SER A 68 19.36 24.19 -22.95
C SER A 68 19.65 23.57 -24.34
N GLU A 69 18.81 22.58 -24.75
CA GLU A 69 18.94 22.02 -26.12
C GLU A 69 18.68 23.07 -27.19
N LYS A 70 17.63 23.91 -27.05
CA LYS A 70 17.28 24.96 -27.98
C LYS A 70 18.39 26.03 -28.06
N ASP A 71 18.95 26.41 -26.91
CA ASP A 71 20.03 27.38 -26.84
C ASP A 71 21.33 26.86 -27.48
N ALA A 72 21.69 25.60 -27.21
CA ALA A 72 22.83 24.93 -27.81
C ALA A 72 22.69 24.84 -29.34
N LEU A 73 21.50 24.46 -29.86
CA LEU A 73 21.22 24.44 -31.29
C LEU A 73 21.30 25.83 -31.90
N PHE A 74 20.79 26.86 -31.24
CA PHE A 74 20.89 28.27 -31.71
C PHE A 74 22.35 28.72 -31.83
N ILE A 75 23.21 28.37 -30.86
CA ILE A 75 24.66 28.71 -30.90
C ILE A 75 25.32 27.95 -32.07
N LEU A 76 25.02 26.68 -32.27
CA LEU A 76 25.55 25.85 -33.35
C LEU A 76 25.22 26.41 -34.77
N ASP A 77 24.02 27.02 -34.91
CA ASP A 77 23.54 27.54 -36.19
C ASP A 77 24.07 28.94 -36.49
N ASN A 78 24.33 29.75 -35.44
CA ASN A 78 24.65 31.20 -35.64
C ASN A 78 26.09 31.57 -35.31
N GLU A 79 26.82 30.78 -34.51
CA GLU A 79 28.18 31.09 -34.10
C GLU A 79 29.25 30.47 -35.02
N LYS A 80 30.40 31.12 -35.12
CA LYS A 80 31.56 30.67 -35.93
C LYS A 80 32.80 30.41 -35.08
N ASP A 81 32.75 30.74 -33.81
CA ASP A 81 33.82 30.49 -32.87
C ASP A 81 33.89 29.01 -32.57
N LYS A 82 35.06 28.38 -32.77
CA LYS A 82 35.25 26.95 -32.61
C LYS A 82 35.08 26.51 -31.16
N ASP A 83 35.51 27.29 -30.20
CA ASP A 83 35.44 26.98 -28.78
C ASP A 83 33.98 27.00 -28.31
N LEU A 84 33.21 28.01 -28.75
CA LEU A 84 31.77 28.09 -28.48
C LEU A 84 31.00 26.97 -29.14
N ILE A 85 31.35 26.57 -30.37
CA ILE A 85 30.72 25.43 -31.05
C ILE A 85 31.03 24.12 -30.33
N GLU A 86 32.22 23.91 -29.79
CA GLU A 86 32.58 22.69 -29.06
C GLU A 86 31.81 22.61 -27.73
N MET A 87 31.75 23.72 -26.97
CA MET A 87 30.92 23.79 -25.76
C MET A 87 29.45 23.55 -26.05
N ALA A 88 28.88 24.13 -27.09
CA ALA A 88 27.47 23.91 -27.46
C ALA A 88 27.19 22.48 -27.87
N LYS A 89 28.14 21.74 -28.46
CA LYS A 89 28.00 20.30 -28.75
C LYS A 89 27.98 19.47 -27.51
N GLU A 90 28.83 19.76 -26.54
CA GLU A 90 28.84 19.07 -25.25
C GLU A 90 27.53 19.32 -24.48
N GLU A 91 27.06 20.57 -24.45
CA GLU A 91 25.82 20.98 -23.83
C GLU A 91 24.61 20.31 -24.50
N LEU A 92 24.58 20.23 -25.83
CA LEU A 92 23.55 19.54 -26.59
C LEU A 92 23.51 18.04 -26.26
N SER A 93 24.67 17.39 -26.12
CA SER A 93 24.74 15.97 -25.75
C SER A 93 24.18 15.74 -24.35
N THR A 94 24.61 16.57 -23.39
CA THR A 94 24.15 16.50 -21.98
C THR A 94 22.64 16.77 -21.88
N ALA A 95 22.14 17.78 -22.59
CA ALA A 95 20.73 18.10 -22.60
C ALA A 95 19.86 16.97 -23.13
N LYS A 96 20.29 16.28 -24.18
CA LYS A 96 19.59 15.11 -24.74
C LYS A 96 19.59 13.92 -23.79
N GLU A 97 20.73 13.63 -23.17
CA GLU A 97 20.83 12.55 -22.17
C GLU A 97 19.92 12.83 -20.97
N ASP A 98 19.89 14.09 -20.50
CA ASP A 98 19.01 14.51 -19.42
C ASP A 98 17.52 14.42 -19.80
N GLN A 99 17.16 14.83 -21.02
CA GLN A 99 15.77 14.67 -21.50
C GLN A 99 15.35 13.21 -21.55
N GLU A 100 16.17 12.30 -22.07
CA GLU A 100 15.85 10.88 -22.09
C GLU A 100 15.71 10.27 -20.69
N ARG A 101 16.61 10.65 -19.77
CA ARG A 101 16.56 10.23 -18.37
C ARG A 101 15.30 10.74 -17.66
N LEU A 102 15.02 12.04 -17.80
CA LEU A 102 13.88 12.70 -17.16
C LEU A 102 12.55 12.23 -17.74
N THR A 103 12.49 11.94 -19.03
CA THR A 103 11.28 11.33 -19.65
C THR A 103 10.94 9.99 -18.99
N LYS A 104 11.93 9.11 -18.81
CA LYS A 104 11.73 7.85 -18.11
C LYS A 104 11.33 8.04 -16.65
N GLU A 105 11.97 8.97 -15.96
CA GLU A 105 11.65 9.30 -14.57
C GLU A 105 10.20 9.81 -14.43
N ILE A 106 9.78 10.72 -15.29
CA ILE A 106 8.41 11.23 -15.33
C ILE A 106 7.40 10.09 -15.62
N GLN A 107 7.69 9.23 -16.57
CA GLN A 107 6.84 8.07 -16.87
C GLN A 107 6.65 7.17 -15.63
N LEU A 108 7.72 6.93 -14.87
CA LEU A 108 7.66 6.17 -13.63
C LEU A 108 6.84 6.88 -12.54
N LEU A 109 7.00 8.20 -12.40
CA LEU A 109 6.28 9.02 -11.43
C LEU A 109 4.78 9.16 -11.75
N LEU A 110 4.40 9.04 -13.04
CA LEU A 110 3.00 9.06 -13.49
C LEU A 110 2.31 7.70 -13.35
N LEU A 111 3.03 6.62 -12.99
CA LEU A 111 2.39 5.35 -12.71
C LEU A 111 1.40 5.51 -11.54
N PRO A 112 0.22 4.91 -11.62
CA PRO A 112 -0.74 4.95 -10.52
C PRO A 112 -0.08 4.36 -9.26
N LYS A 113 0.07 5.21 -8.23
CA LYS A 113 0.52 4.77 -6.91
C LYS A 113 -0.61 3.98 -6.25
N ASP A 114 -0.26 2.94 -5.53
CA ASP A 114 -1.18 2.23 -4.66
C ASP A 114 -1.51 3.15 -3.47
N GLU A 115 -2.79 3.36 -3.18
CA GLU A 115 -3.26 4.18 -2.05
C GLU A 115 -2.73 3.68 -0.70
N ASN A 116 -2.30 2.42 -0.65
CA ASN A 116 -1.76 1.80 0.54
C ASN A 116 -0.24 1.92 0.68
N ASP A 117 0.48 2.44 -0.36
CA ASP A 117 1.95 2.45 -0.39
C ASP A 117 2.59 3.17 0.82
N ASP A 118 1.94 4.20 1.34
CA ASP A 118 2.43 4.98 2.49
C ASP A 118 1.98 4.42 3.86
N LYS A 119 1.12 3.39 3.87
CA LYS A 119 0.57 2.82 5.11
C LYS A 119 1.59 1.95 5.83
N ASN A 120 1.40 1.82 7.14
CA ASN A 120 2.00 0.76 7.93
C ASN A 120 1.47 -0.60 7.47
N ILE A 121 2.10 -1.67 7.88
CA ILE A 121 1.71 -3.02 7.49
C ILE A 121 1.50 -3.94 8.68
N VAL A 122 0.58 -4.87 8.52
CA VAL A 122 0.44 -6.06 9.35
C VAL A 122 1.02 -7.23 8.57
N MET A 123 2.09 -7.83 9.13
CA MET A 123 2.69 -9.03 8.57
C MET A 123 2.29 -10.26 9.37
N GLU A 124 1.89 -11.30 8.66
CA GLU A 124 1.63 -12.61 9.25
C GLU A 124 2.50 -13.67 8.57
N ILE A 125 3.23 -14.41 9.38
CA ILE A 125 4.07 -15.53 8.91
C ILE A 125 3.55 -16.81 9.55
N ARG A 126 3.27 -17.83 8.73
CA ARG A 126 2.85 -19.17 9.18
C ARG A 126 3.77 -20.25 8.64
N GLY A 127 4.11 -21.21 9.48
CA GLY A 127 4.73 -22.45 9.03
C GLY A 127 3.75 -23.20 8.12
N GLY A 128 4.21 -23.57 6.92
CA GLY A 128 3.45 -24.35 5.95
C GLY A 128 3.78 -25.84 6.00
N ALA A 129 4.02 -26.45 4.83
CA ALA A 129 4.41 -27.84 4.74
C ALA A 129 5.84 -28.08 5.28
N GLY A 130 6.01 -28.97 6.25
CA GLY A 130 7.33 -29.33 6.81
C GLY A 130 7.38 -29.49 8.33
N GLY A 131 6.25 -29.33 9.03
CA GLY A 131 6.17 -29.53 10.48
C GLY A 131 7.08 -28.56 11.26
N GLU A 132 7.89 -29.09 12.21
CA GLU A 132 8.80 -28.27 13.02
C GLU A 132 9.81 -27.45 12.20
N GLU A 133 10.30 -28.01 11.09
CA GLU A 133 11.24 -27.31 10.21
C GLU A 133 10.59 -26.08 9.53
N ALA A 134 9.33 -26.17 9.18
CA ALA A 134 8.56 -25.05 8.67
C ALA A 134 8.40 -23.95 9.72
N ALA A 135 8.19 -24.32 10.99
CA ALA A 135 8.09 -23.39 12.11
C ALA A 135 9.44 -22.70 12.41
N LEU A 136 10.56 -23.44 12.37
CA LEU A 136 11.91 -22.89 12.51
C LEU A 136 12.23 -21.92 11.36
N PHE A 137 11.80 -22.25 10.15
CA PHE A 137 11.98 -21.35 9.00
C PHE A 137 11.13 -20.08 9.11
N ALA A 138 9.87 -20.19 9.59
CA ALA A 138 9.06 -19.01 9.87
C ALA A 138 9.73 -18.07 10.90
N GLY A 139 10.35 -18.62 11.93
CA GLY A 139 11.18 -17.85 12.88
C GLY A 139 12.39 -17.18 12.21
N SER A 140 13.00 -17.82 11.21
CA SER A 140 14.12 -17.23 10.46
C SER A 140 13.63 -16.06 9.57
N LEU A 141 12.45 -16.20 8.93
CA LEU A 141 11.83 -15.12 8.15
C LEU A 141 11.43 -13.94 9.05
N TYR A 142 10.86 -14.21 10.23
CA TYR A 142 10.53 -13.15 11.19
C TYR A 142 11.76 -12.32 11.56
N ARG A 143 12.88 -12.96 11.88
CA ARG A 143 14.15 -12.28 12.17
C ARG A 143 14.66 -11.48 10.96
N MET A 144 14.56 -12.02 9.76
CA MET A 144 14.94 -11.34 8.52
C MET A 144 14.16 -10.04 8.33
N TYR A 145 12.82 -10.08 8.48
CA TYR A 145 11.99 -8.88 8.30
C TYR A 145 12.17 -7.86 9.42
N THR A 146 12.33 -8.29 10.67
CA THR A 146 12.60 -7.35 11.77
C THR A 146 13.96 -6.67 11.60
N SER A 147 15.00 -7.39 11.17
CA SER A 147 16.30 -6.80 10.86
C SER A 147 16.25 -5.83 9.68
N TYR A 148 15.45 -6.13 8.65
CA TYR A 148 15.20 -5.20 7.54
C TYR A 148 14.51 -3.93 8.02
N ALA A 149 13.46 -4.07 8.83
CA ALA A 149 12.75 -2.93 9.39
C ALA A 149 13.67 -2.03 10.22
N GLU A 150 14.53 -2.61 11.07
CA GLU A 150 15.53 -1.86 11.85
C GLU A 150 16.50 -1.09 10.95
N LYS A 151 17.03 -1.71 9.89
CA LYS A 151 17.92 -1.05 8.93
C LYS A 151 17.26 0.13 8.21
N ARG A 152 15.94 0.06 7.99
CA ARG A 152 15.13 1.14 7.41
C ARG A 152 14.70 2.20 8.44
N GLY A 153 14.98 2.00 9.71
CA GLY A 153 14.52 2.89 10.78
C GLY A 153 13.02 2.74 11.11
N TRP A 154 12.40 1.64 10.67
CA TRP A 154 11.01 1.32 10.98
C TRP A 154 10.90 0.63 12.33
N LYS A 155 9.76 0.81 13.01
CA LYS A 155 9.48 0.16 14.29
C LYS A 155 8.64 -1.09 14.06
N THR A 156 9.00 -2.17 14.75
CA THR A 156 8.20 -3.41 14.72
C THR A 156 7.50 -3.60 16.05
N GLU A 157 6.24 -4.00 16.01
CA GLU A 157 5.40 -4.30 17.17
C GLU A 157 4.83 -5.70 17.04
N LEU A 158 5.12 -6.58 18.02
CA LEU A 158 4.63 -7.94 18.04
C LEU A 158 3.17 -7.95 18.54
N VAL A 159 2.26 -8.45 17.70
CA VAL A 159 0.83 -8.56 18.03
C VAL A 159 0.51 -9.92 18.66
N SER A 160 0.93 -10.99 18.01
CA SER A 160 0.73 -12.35 18.52
C SER A 160 1.76 -13.31 17.95
N PHE A 161 2.08 -14.37 18.70
CA PHE A 161 2.92 -15.46 18.21
C PHE A 161 2.51 -16.80 18.84
N ASN A 162 2.75 -17.86 18.11
CA ASN A 162 2.55 -19.24 18.58
C ASN A 162 3.84 -20.02 18.36
N GLU A 163 4.55 -20.26 19.46
CA GLU A 163 5.87 -20.91 19.46
C GLU A 163 5.72 -22.44 19.53
N THR A 164 6.67 -23.15 18.90
CA THR A 164 6.81 -24.61 19.06
C THR A 164 7.82 -24.96 20.15
N GLY A 165 7.78 -26.21 20.60
CA GLY A 165 8.69 -26.71 21.66
C GLY A 165 10.19 -26.62 21.32
N LEU A 166 10.55 -26.43 20.04
CA LEU A 166 11.94 -26.30 19.57
C LEU A 166 12.30 -24.85 19.21
N GLY A 167 11.52 -23.86 19.66
CA GLY A 167 11.77 -22.44 19.39
C GLY A 167 11.41 -21.98 17.98
N GLY A 168 10.66 -22.80 17.22
CA GLY A 168 10.07 -22.39 15.95
C GLY A 168 8.77 -21.61 16.15
N LEU A 169 8.30 -20.91 15.13
CA LEU A 169 7.05 -20.16 15.13
C LEU A 169 6.03 -20.83 14.21
N LYS A 170 4.94 -21.38 14.78
CA LYS A 170 3.81 -21.86 13.98
C LYS A 170 3.14 -20.71 13.27
N GLU A 171 3.00 -19.60 14.00
CA GLU A 171 2.40 -18.37 13.51
C GLU A 171 3.02 -17.19 14.27
N VAL A 172 3.27 -16.11 13.59
CA VAL A 172 3.62 -14.81 14.17
C VAL A 172 2.94 -13.71 13.40
N VAL A 173 2.34 -12.77 14.13
CA VAL A 173 1.71 -11.56 13.58
C VAL A 173 2.39 -10.35 14.23
N PHE A 174 2.86 -9.43 13.41
CA PHE A 174 3.51 -8.22 13.86
C PHE A 174 3.21 -7.05 12.92
N ILE A 175 3.26 -5.85 13.47
CA ILE A 175 3.08 -4.60 12.72
C ILE A 175 4.45 -4.02 12.41
N VAL A 176 4.62 -3.46 11.21
CA VAL A 176 5.79 -2.65 10.85
C VAL A 176 5.32 -1.22 10.62
N ASN A 177 5.72 -0.34 11.53
CA ASN A 177 5.37 1.08 11.53
C ASN A 177 6.49 1.86 10.85
N GLY A 178 6.21 2.36 9.65
CA GLY A 178 7.16 3.16 8.89
C GLY A 178 6.61 3.65 7.57
N GLN A 179 6.98 4.86 7.20
CA GLN A 179 6.57 5.45 5.93
C GLN A 179 7.08 4.60 4.76
N GLY A 180 6.19 4.23 3.84
CA GLY A 180 6.54 3.41 2.70
C GLY A 180 6.78 1.93 3.00
N ALA A 181 6.39 1.43 4.20
CA ALA A 181 6.59 0.04 4.56
C ALA A 181 5.81 -0.91 3.63
N TYR A 182 4.55 -0.57 3.31
CA TYR A 182 3.74 -1.36 2.39
C TYR A 182 4.31 -1.38 0.98
N SER A 183 4.76 -0.25 0.45
CA SER A 183 5.31 -0.14 -0.91
C SER A 183 6.47 -1.09 -1.18
N ARG A 184 7.23 -1.42 -0.14
CA ARG A 184 8.38 -2.32 -0.17
C ARG A 184 8.00 -3.78 0.13
N LEU A 185 7.31 -3.98 1.24
CA LEU A 185 7.09 -5.32 1.78
C LEU A 185 5.90 -6.05 1.13
N LYS A 186 5.03 -5.37 0.37
CA LYS A 186 3.97 -6.01 -0.42
C LYS A 186 4.48 -7.11 -1.36
N TYR A 187 5.72 -6.99 -1.86
CA TYR A 187 6.37 -7.99 -2.70
C TYR A 187 6.83 -9.23 -1.96
N GLU A 188 6.78 -9.24 -0.63
CA GLU A 188 7.14 -10.39 0.21
C GLU A 188 5.97 -11.35 0.46
N SER A 189 4.76 -10.95 0.06
CA SER A 189 3.56 -11.76 0.22
C SER A 189 3.60 -13.00 -0.68
N GLY A 190 3.36 -14.20 -0.08
CA GLY A 190 3.30 -15.47 -0.79
C GLY A 190 3.98 -16.62 -0.06
N VAL A 191 4.32 -17.68 -0.80
CA VAL A 191 4.91 -18.90 -0.27
C VAL A 191 6.44 -18.86 -0.40
N HIS A 192 7.14 -18.88 0.72
CA HIS A 192 8.59 -18.99 0.81
C HIS A 192 9.01 -20.44 1.03
N ARG A 193 9.96 -20.94 0.27
CA ARG A 193 10.43 -22.32 0.31
C ARG A 193 11.87 -22.38 0.79
N VAL A 194 12.14 -23.25 1.76
CA VAL A 194 13.49 -23.54 2.25
C VAL A 194 13.93 -24.94 1.85
N GLN A 195 15.21 -25.07 1.50
CA GLN A 195 15.90 -26.34 1.26
C GLN A 195 17.13 -26.39 2.14
N ARG A 196 17.08 -27.16 3.22
CA ARG A 196 18.22 -27.40 4.13
C ARG A 196 18.09 -28.76 4.80
N VAL A 197 19.15 -29.21 5.44
CA VAL A 197 19.09 -30.31 6.38
C VAL A 197 18.49 -29.78 7.67
N PRO A 198 17.31 -30.26 8.12
CA PRO A 198 16.70 -29.81 9.37
C PRO A 198 17.57 -30.13 10.58
N GLU A 199 17.55 -29.30 11.62
CA GLU A 199 18.21 -29.57 12.88
C GLU A 199 17.70 -30.85 13.57
N THR A 200 16.49 -31.27 13.23
CA THR A 200 15.82 -32.49 13.73
C THR A 200 16.14 -33.74 12.92
N GLU A 201 16.89 -33.61 11.81
CA GLU A 201 17.17 -34.74 10.90
C GLU A 201 18.55 -35.36 11.23
N SER A 202 18.52 -36.62 11.72
CA SER A 202 19.74 -37.38 12.04
C SER A 202 20.46 -37.97 10.81
N GLY A 203 19.75 -38.10 9.68
CA GLY A 203 20.25 -38.76 8.48
C GLY A 203 20.92 -37.81 7.45
N GLY A 204 21.06 -36.54 7.75
CA GLY A 204 21.69 -35.54 6.87
C GLY A 204 20.94 -35.29 5.55
N ARG A 205 19.66 -35.68 5.45
CA ARG A 205 18.86 -35.51 4.23
C ARG A 205 18.36 -34.08 4.09
N ILE A 206 18.45 -33.53 2.89
CA ILE A 206 17.89 -32.21 2.58
C ILE A 206 16.37 -32.32 2.52
N HIS A 207 15.70 -31.56 3.37
CA HIS A 207 14.24 -31.44 3.34
C HIS A 207 13.83 -30.14 2.65
N THR A 208 12.62 -30.14 2.14
CA THR A 208 11.99 -28.97 1.55
C THR A 208 10.78 -28.61 2.40
N SER A 209 10.83 -27.44 3.04
CA SER A 209 9.76 -26.90 3.86
C SER A 209 9.28 -25.56 3.33
N THR A 210 8.09 -25.14 3.73
CA THR A 210 7.50 -23.87 3.30
C THR A 210 7.00 -23.07 4.50
N ALA A 211 7.04 -21.74 4.34
CA ALA A 211 6.31 -20.82 5.20
C ALA A 211 5.53 -19.83 4.31
N THR A 212 4.38 -19.42 4.75
CA THR A 212 3.56 -18.41 4.07
C THR A 212 3.74 -17.07 4.75
N VAL A 213 3.84 -16.02 3.95
CA VAL A 213 3.93 -14.64 4.40
C VAL A 213 2.75 -13.88 3.80
N ALA A 214 1.90 -13.31 4.65
CA ALA A 214 0.87 -12.35 4.24
C ALA A 214 1.30 -10.95 4.64
N VAL A 215 1.14 -10.00 3.74
CA VAL A 215 1.41 -8.58 3.96
C VAL A 215 0.14 -7.81 3.64
N MET A 216 -0.42 -7.18 4.64
CA MET A 216 -1.64 -6.39 4.51
C MET A 216 -1.38 -4.95 4.97
N PRO A 217 -1.98 -3.94 4.33
CA PRO A 217 -1.91 -2.59 4.84
C PRO A 217 -2.63 -2.52 6.19
N GLU A 218 -2.11 -1.70 7.11
CA GLU A 218 -2.83 -1.39 8.35
C GLU A 218 -4.10 -0.62 7.99
N VAL A 219 -5.22 -1.12 8.48
CA VAL A 219 -6.54 -0.53 8.23
C VAL A 219 -6.91 0.34 9.43
N GLU A 220 -7.37 1.54 9.16
CA GLU A 220 -7.92 2.41 10.20
C GLU A 220 -9.18 1.81 10.82
N ASP A 221 -9.43 2.15 12.08
CA ASP A 221 -10.66 1.74 12.76
C ASP A 221 -11.89 2.17 11.97
N VAL A 222 -12.88 1.29 11.89
CA VAL A 222 -14.14 1.58 11.21
C VAL A 222 -14.89 2.65 11.98
N GLU A 223 -14.96 3.85 11.44
CA GLU A 223 -15.85 4.89 11.94
C GLU A 223 -17.17 4.87 11.19
N VAL A 224 -18.28 4.59 11.92
CA VAL A 224 -19.62 4.65 11.36
C VAL A 224 -20.27 5.98 11.68
N GLU A 225 -20.25 6.89 10.73
CA GLU A 225 -21.05 8.10 10.77
C GLU A 225 -22.45 7.83 10.22
N ILE A 226 -23.47 8.05 11.07
CA ILE A 226 -24.87 7.94 10.65
C ILE A 226 -25.38 9.33 10.27
N ASN A 227 -25.67 9.53 8.99
CA ASN A 227 -26.34 10.75 8.55
C ASN A 227 -27.80 10.75 9.08
N PRO A 228 -28.22 11.75 9.84
CA PRO A 228 -29.59 11.83 10.36
C PRO A 228 -30.67 11.80 9.26
N ALA A 229 -30.36 12.23 8.04
CA ALA A 229 -31.29 12.20 6.90
C ALA A 229 -31.59 10.77 6.41
N ASP A 230 -30.68 9.82 6.68
CA ASP A 230 -30.81 8.42 6.26
C ASP A 230 -31.53 7.56 7.31
N VAL A 231 -31.98 8.17 8.42
CA VAL A 231 -32.67 7.46 9.50
C VAL A 231 -34.14 7.88 9.56
N LYS A 232 -35.02 6.94 9.22
CA LYS A 232 -36.45 7.10 9.42
C LYS A 232 -36.81 6.70 10.85
N MET A 233 -37.50 7.61 11.58
CA MET A 233 -38.00 7.37 12.93
C MET A 233 -39.50 7.07 12.91
N GLU A 234 -39.90 5.98 13.55
CA GLU A 234 -41.29 5.61 13.80
C GLU A 234 -41.52 5.52 15.31
N VAL A 235 -42.66 6.02 15.75
CA VAL A 235 -43.07 6.02 17.18
C VAL A 235 -44.27 5.11 17.35
N PHE A 236 -44.22 4.23 18.33
CA PHE A 236 -45.30 3.29 18.59
C PHE A 236 -45.56 3.14 20.11
N ARG A 237 -46.63 2.45 20.45
CA ARG A 237 -46.96 2.16 21.85
C ARG A 237 -46.12 0.99 22.35
N SER A 238 -45.53 1.12 23.51
CA SER A 238 -44.78 0.02 24.12
C SER A 238 -45.69 -1.16 24.40
N SER A 239 -45.18 -2.39 24.16
CA SER A 239 -45.86 -3.63 24.49
C SER A 239 -45.31 -4.19 25.81
N GLY A 240 -46.18 -4.64 26.72
CA GLY A 240 -45.77 -5.26 27.95
C GLY A 240 -46.78 -5.08 29.10
N ALA A 241 -46.55 -5.77 30.23
CA ALA A 241 -47.36 -5.60 31.45
C ALA A 241 -47.05 -4.24 32.07
N GLY A 242 -48.02 -3.32 32.05
CA GLY A 242 -47.87 -1.96 32.62
C GLY A 242 -49.19 -1.23 32.78
N GLY A 243 -49.15 -0.13 33.54
CA GLY A 243 -50.29 0.72 33.84
C GLY A 243 -50.72 1.63 32.69
N GLN A 244 -51.57 2.63 32.97
CA GLN A 244 -52.14 3.54 31.97
C GLN A 244 -51.13 4.27 31.08
N HIS A 245 -49.89 4.49 31.53
CA HIS A 245 -48.84 5.17 30.76
C HIS A 245 -48.42 4.37 29.56
N ILE A 246 -48.19 3.05 29.68
CA ILE A 246 -47.77 2.16 28.61
C ILE A 246 -48.84 2.05 27.53
N ASN A 247 -50.11 2.04 27.92
CA ASN A 247 -51.22 1.85 26.98
C ASN A 247 -51.69 3.13 26.27
N LYS A 248 -51.35 4.32 26.82
CA LYS A 248 -51.82 5.60 26.27
C LYS A 248 -50.73 6.40 25.57
N THR A 249 -49.45 6.25 25.95
CA THR A 249 -48.35 7.09 25.48
C THR A 249 -47.49 6.32 24.43
N SER A 250 -47.26 6.89 23.27
CA SER A 250 -46.37 6.34 22.27
C SER A 250 -44.93 6.73 22.60
N SER A 251 -44.29 6.02 23.54
CA SER A 251 -42.91 6.28 23.98
C SER A 251 -41.89 5.37 23.32
N ALA A 252 -42.29 4.25 22.71
CA ALA A 252 -41.39 3.35 21.99
C ALA A 252 -40.94 3.95 20.66
N VAL A 253 -39.70 3.77 20.33
CA VAL A 253 -39.07 4.30 19.13
C VAL A 253 -38.46 3.18 18.32
N ARG A 254 -38.74 3.19 17.03
CA ARG A 254 -38.11 2.35 15.99
C ARG A 254 -37.35 3.27 15.03
N LEU A 255 -36.09 2.99 14.83
CA LEU A 255 -35.23 3.66 13.85
C LEU A 255 -34.95 2.69 12.72
N ILE A 256 -35.11 3.16 11.50
CA ILE A 256 -34.83 2.39 10.28
C ILE A 256 -33.77 3.15 9.49
N HIS A 257 -32.62 2.52 9.28
CA HIS A 257 -31.60 3.06 8.40
C HIS A 257 -31.96 2.73 6.94
N ILE A 258 -32.32 3.76 6.17
CA ILE A 258 -32.90 3.61 4.84
C ILE A 258 -31.97 2.87 3.87
N PRO A 259 -30.64 3.18 3.79
CA PRO A 259 -29.77 2.52 2.82
C PRO A 259 -29.57 1.02 3.08
N THR A 260 -29.51 0.59 4.35
CA THR A 260 -29.25 -0.82 4.71
C THR A 260 -30.50 -1.60 5.09
N GLY A 261 -31.62 -0.91 5.32
CA GLY A 261 -32.83 -1.51 5.85
C GLY A 261 -32.74 -1.97 7.30
N MET A 262 -31.64 -1.64 8.02
CA MET A 262 -31.43 -2.03 9.41
C MET A 262 -32.41 -1.34 10.34
N VAL A 263 -32.95 -2.11 11.27
CA VAL A 263 -33.95 -1.64 12.24
C VAL A 263 -33.42 -1.75 13.66
N ALA A 264 -33.55 -0.68 14.44
CA ALA A 264 -33.26 -0.69 15.86
C ALA A 264 -34.49 -0.15 16.63
N GLU A 265 -34.93 -0.88 17.65
CA GLU A 265 -36.09 -0.55 18.46
C GLU A 265 -35.71 -0.41 19.94
N CYS A 266 -36.30 0.56 20.61
CA CYS A 266 -36.17 0.71 22.05
C CYS A 266 -37.51 1.13 22.67
N GLN A 267 -37.91 0.44 23.76
CA GLN A 267 -39.13 0.69 24.49
C GLN A 267 -38.96 0.60 26.02
N GLU A 268 -37.72 0.65 26.48
CA GLU A 268 -37.37 0.40 27.89
C GLU A 268 -37.69 1.60 28.78
N GLU A 269 -37.57 2.79 28.26
CA GLU A 269 -37.73 4.03 29.03
C GLU A 269 -39.12 4.63 28.87
N ARG A 270 -39.53 5.43 29.84
CA ARG A 270 -40.79 6.19 29.77
C ARG A 270 -40.70 7.39 28.84
N SER A 271 -39.49 7.89 28.60
CA SER A 271 -39.22 9.04 27.75
C SER A 271 -38.93 8.62 26.33
N GLN A 272 -39.65 9.17 25.38
CA GLN A 272 -39.41 8.98 23.94
C GLN A 272 -37.99 9.42 23.53
N VAL A 273 -37.48 10.52 24.15
CA VAL A 273 -36.15 11.06 23.84
C VAL A 273 -35.08 10.05 24.28
N GLN A 274 -35.18 9.46 25.44
CA GLN A 274 -34.25 8.45 25.95
C GLN A 274 -34.28 7.16 25.09
N ASN A 275 -35.48 6.72 24.69
CA ASN A 275 -35.64 5.59 23.80
C ASN A 275 -35.01 5.86 22.42
N ARG A 276 -35.16 7.09 21.89
CA ARG A 276 -34.50 7.49 20.64
C ARG A 276 -32.97 7.43 20.74
N GLU A 277 -32.40 7.94 21.81
CA GLU A 277 -30.95 7.92 22.04
C GLU A 277 -30.41 6.47 22.16
N LYS A 278 -31.14 5.63 22.91
CA LYS A 278 -30.81 4.22 23.06
C LYS A 278 -30.91 3.47 21.71
N ALA A 279 -32.00 3.71 20.95
CA ALA A 279 -32.18 3.12 19.64
C ALA A 279 -31.11 3.57 18.65
N MET A 280 -30.66 4.84 18.71
CA MET A 280 -29.59 5.36 17.90
C MET A 280 -28.24 4.69 18.23
N ARG A 281 -27.94 4.50 19.52
CA ARG A 281 -26.74 3.76 19.95
C ARG A 281 -26.77 2.31 19.48
N LEU A 282 -27.93 1.66 19.58
CA LEU A 282 -28.11 0.29 19.09
C LEU A 282 -27.98 0.18 17.57
N LEU A 283 -28.52 1.15 16.84
CA LEU A 283 -28.40 1.21 15.37
C LEU A 283 -26.93 1.40 14.97
N ARG A 284 -26.19 2.29 15.63
CA ARG A 284 -24.76 2.50 15.38
C ARG A 284 -23.95 1.25 15.63
N ALA A 285 -24.19 0.55 16.73
CA ALA A 285 -23.51 -0.69 17.07
C ALA A 285 -23.75 -1.79 16.00
N ARG A 286 -24.98 -1.93 15.51
CA ARG A 286 -25.30 -2.90 14.45
C ARG A 286 -24.70 -2.54 13.11
N LEU A 287 -24.68 -1.28 12.73
CA LEU A 287 -24.04 -0.84 11.49
C LEU A 287 -22.53 -1.02 11.57
N TYR A 288 -21.93 -0.73 12.73
CA TYR A 288 -20.51 -1.00 12.98
C TYR A 288 -20.17 -2.50 12.82
N GLU A 289 -21.00 -3.39 13.37
CA GLU A 289 -20.80 -4.84 13.27
C GLU A 289 -20.85 -5.31 11.81
N ILE A 290 -21.79 -4.80 10.99
CA ILE A 290 -21.87 -5.13 9.57
C ILE A 290 -20.64 -4.65 8.80
N GLU A 291 -20.21 -3.41 9.03
CA GLU A 291 -19.05 -2.87 8.32
C GLU A 291 -17.76 -3.58 8.73
N LEU A 292 -17.64 -3.94 10.02
CA LEU A 292 -16.54 -4.75 10.52
C LEU A 292 -16.53 -6.16 9.89
N GLU A 293 -17.68 -6.82 9.78
CA GLU A 293 -17.77 -8.13 9.10
C GLU A 293 -17.40 -8.04 7.63
N LYS A 294 -17.83 -6.97 6.95
CA LYS A 294 -17.50 -6.75 5.55
C LYS A 294 -16.01 -6.56 5.38
N GLN A 295 -15.39 -5.70 6.19
CA GLN A 295 -13.96 -5.46 6.18
C GLN A 295 -13.16 -6.74 6.48
N GLN A 296 -13.60 -7.53 7.45
CA GLN A 296 -12.97 -8.81 7.76
C GLN A 296 -13.06 -9.81 6.60
N LYS A 297 -14.17 -9.86 5.87
CA LYS A 297 -14.32 -10.70 4.69
C LYS A 297 -13.41 -10.25 3.55
N GLU A 298 -13.37 -8.96 3.27
CA GLU A 298 -12.48 -8.38 2.25
C GLU A 298 -11.00 -8.69 2.57
N ASN A 299 -10.57 -8.45 3.81
CA ASN A 299 -9.22 -8.78 4.25
C ASN A 299 -8.92 -10.29 4.18
N ALA A 300 -9.89 -11.15 4.52
CA ALA A 300 -9.72 -12.59 4.44
C ALA A 300 -9.62 -13.11 3.00
N GLU A 301 -10.37 -12.51 2.06
CA GLU A 301 -10.31 -12.81 0.63
C GLU A 301 -8.98 -12.35 0.04
N GLU A 302 -8.53 -11.13 0.35
CA GLU A 302 -7.24 -10.62 -0.07
C GLU A 302 -6.10 -11.51 0.44
N LYS A 303 -6.08 -11.82 1.73
CA LYS A 303 -5.12 -12.75 2.33
C LYS A 303 -5.13 -14.12 1.65
N ARG A 304 -6.31 -14.67 1.34
CA ARG A 304 -6.43 -15.95 0.63
C ARG A 304 -5.85 -15.88 -0.78
N SER A 305 -6.07 -14.78 -1.49
CA SER A 305 -5.52 -14.57 -2.83
C SER A 305 -3.99 -14.49 -2.83
N GLN A 306 -3.41 -13.88 -1.79
CA GLN A 306 -1.96 -13.75 -1.62
C GLN A 306 -1.28 -15.08 -1.28
N LEU A 307 -1.90 -15.91 -0.44
CA LEU A 307 -1.27 -17.11 0.13
C LEU A 307 -1.52 -18.39 -0.66
N GLY A 308 -2.53 -18.41 -1.55
CA GLY A 308 -2.96 -19.62 -2.25
C GLY A 308 -3.24 -20.79 -1.29
N THR A 309 -2.76 -21.98 -1.60
CA THR A 309 -2.87 -23.18 -0.75
C THR A 309 -1.68 -23.37 0.19
N GLY A 310 -0.61 -22.58 0.06
CA GLY A 310 0.65 -22.76 0.80
C GLY A 310 1.48 -23.96 0.35
N ASP A 311 1.13 -24.57 -0.79
CA ASP A 311 1.84 -25.73 -1.32
C ASP A 311 3.27 -25.34 -1.80
N ARG A 312 4.17 -26.31 -1.80
CA ARG A 312 5.55 -26.19 -2.28
C ARG A 312 5.65 -25.77 -3.75
N SER A 313 4.61 -26.01 -4.56
CA SER A 313 4.52 -25.62 -5.96
C SER A 313 4.30 -24.12 -6.15
N GLU A 314 3.61 -23.44 -5.22
CA GLU A 314 3.21 -22.03 -5.30
C GLU A 314 4.29 -21.04 -4.84
N LYS A 315 5.50 -21.53 -4.65
CA LYS A 315 6.63 -20.73 -4.15
C LYS A 315 6.90 -19.46 -4.97
N ILE A 316 7.01 -18.34 -4.29
CA ILE A 316 7.55 -17.10 -4.86
C ILE A 316 9.08 -17.08 -4.77
N ARG A 317 9.65 -17.59 -3.66
CA ARG A 317 11.09 -17.55 -3.42
C ARG A 317 11.60 -18.85 -2.79
N THR A 318 12.82 -19.25 -3.15
CA THR A 318 13.49 -20.42 -2.60
C THR A 318 14.82 -20.04 -1.97
N TYR A 319 15.01 -20.46 -0.73
CA TYR A 319 16.25 -20.35 0.05
C TYR A 319 16.93 -21.71 0.07
N ASN A 320 18.05 -21.86 -0.65
CA ASN A 320 18.80 -23.10 -0.76
C ASN A 320 20.10 -22.99 0.06
N PHE A 321 20.07 -23.52 1.28
CA PHE A 321 21.19 -23.45 2.21
C PHE A 321 22.44 -24.20 1.72
N PRO A 322 22.36 -25.43 1.19
CA PRO A 322 23.55 -26.12 0.66
C PRO A 322 24.27 -25.37 -0.43
N GLN A 323 23.58 -24.52 -1.20
CA GLN A 323 24.16 -23.73 -2.28
C GLN A 323 24.39 -22.26 -1.91
N GLY A 324 24.03 -21.82 -0.70
CA GLY A 324 24.11 -20.40 -0.29
C GLY A 324 23.32 -19.46 -1.20
N ARG A 325 22.20 -19.94 -1.78
CA ARG A 325 21.50 -19.30 -2.90
C ARG A 325 20.06 -18.96 -2.54
N VAL A 326 19.66 -17.73 -2.86
CA VAL A 326 18.24 -17.29 -2.86
C VAL A 326 17.80 -17.10 -4.31
N THR A 327 16.65 -17.68 -4.68
CA THR A 327 16.07 -17.52 -6.01
C THR A 327 14.65 -17.01 -5.90
N ASP A 328 14.37 -15.83 -6.47
CA ASP A 328 13.01 -15.34 -6.68
C ASP A 328 12.50 -15.85 -8.03
N HIS A 329 11.40 -16.60 -8.00
CA HIS A 329 10.89 -17.29 -9.18
C HIS A 329 10.05 -16.39 -10.08
N ARG A 330 9.55 -15.27 -9.57
CA ARG A 330 8.73 -14.31 -10.33
C ARG A 330 9.52 -13.64 -11.43
N ILE A 331 10.73 -13.16 -11.08
CA ILE A 331 11.64 -12.47 -11.99
C ILE A 331 12.87 -13.29 -12.37
N LYS A 332 12.92 -14.57 -11.95
CA LYS A 332 14.05 -15.49 -12.18
C LYS A 332 15.39 -14.98 -11.64
N LEU A 333 15.35 -14.09 -10.64
CA LEU A 333 16.53 -13.55 -9.98
C LEU A 333 17.19 -14.62 -9.12
N THR A 334 18.51 -14.76 -9.22
CA THR A 334 19.28 -15.67 -8.39
C THR A 334 20.46 -14.93 -7.75
N LEU A 335 20.52 -14.97 -6.41
CA LEU A 335 21.55 -14.34 -5.59
C LEU A 335 22.31 -15.41 -4.81
N TYR A 336 23.65 -15.31 -4.79
CA TYR A 336 24.52 -16.21 -4.03
C TYR A 336 24.98 -15.60 -2.71
N ASN A 337 24.23 -14.67 -2.18
CA ASN A 337 24.49 -13.97 -0.93
C ASN A 337 23.31 -14.14 0.05
N MET A 338 22.99 -15.42 0.35
CA MET A 338 21.83 -15.76 1.18
C MET A 338 21.93 -15.18 2.60
N ASP A 339 23.13 -15.16 3.17
CA ASP A 339 23.35 -14.66 4.54
C ASP A 339 23.04 -13.16 4.65
N ALA A 340 23.36 -12.36 3.64
CA ALA A 340 22.99 -10.96 3.60
C ALA A 340 21.46 -10.79 3.54
N VAL A 341 20.79 -11.55 2.69
CA VAL A 341 19.33 -11.50 2.58
C VAL A 341 18.67 -11.89 3.90
N LEU A 342 19.09 -13.00 4.52
CA LEU A 342 18.59 -13.44 5.83
C LEU A 342 18.99 -12.48 6.97
N GLY A 343 20.08 -11.74 6.81
CA GLY A 343 20.53 -10.67 7.70
C GLY A 343 19.78 -9.33 7.48
N GLY A 344 18.77 -9.31 6.62
CA GLY A 344 17.91 -8.14 6.40
C GLY A 344 18.34 -7.22 5.24
N ASP A 345 19.19 -7.67 4.30
CA ASP A 345 19.49 -6.91 3.08
C ASP A 345 18.48 -7.27 1.98
N LEU A 346 17.19 -7.01 2.25
CA LEU A 346 16.11 -7.38 1.35
C LEU A 346 16.04 -6.51 0.09
N ASP A 347 16.64 -5.33 0.08
CA ASP A 347 16.67 -4.46 -1.10
C ASP A 347 17.32 -5.15 -2.30
N LEU A 348 18.26 -6.06 -2.08
CA LEU A 348 18.85 -6.89 -3.15
C LEU A 348 17.81 -7.70 -3.95
N VAL A 349 16.66 -7.97 -3.36
CA VAL A 349 15.56 -8.70 -3.98
C VAL A 349 14.37 -7.78 -4.30
N ILE A 350 14.05 -6.85 -3.39
CA ILE A 350 12.90 -5.97 -3.52
C ILE A 350 13.08 -4.94 -4.64
N ASP A 351 14.27 -4.33 -4.78
CA ASP A 351 14.50 -3.33 -5.82
C ASP A 351 14.34 -3.89 -7.25
N PRO A 352 14.88 -5.08 -7.59
CA PRO A 352 14.58 -5.72 -8.87
C PRO A 352 13.10 -6.04 -9.09
N LEU A 353 12.36 -6.43 -8.03
CA LEU A 353 10.91 -6.68 -8.11
C LEU A 353 10.12 -5.41 -8.39
N ILE A 354 10.48 -4.30 -7.73
CA ILE A 354 9.89 -2.99 -7.99
C ILE A 354 10.14 -2.58 -9.44
N THR A 355 11.38 -2.75 -9.93
CA THR A 355 11.75 -2.40 -11.30
C THR A 355 10.93 -3.19 -12.32
N GLU A 356 10.75 -4.49 -12.11
CA GLU A 356 9.95 -5.34 -12.99
C GLU A 356 8.46 -4.97 -12.96
N ASP A 357 7.89 -4.74 -11.77
CA ASP A 357 6.49 -4.30 -11.61
C ASP A 357 6.24 -2.95 -12.31
N GLN A 358 7.19 -2.01 -12.19
CA GLN A 358 7.13 -0.73 -12.90
C GLN A 358 7.20 -0.91 -14.41
N ALA A 359 8.08 -1.78 -14.90
CA ALA A 359 8.20 -2.09 -16.32
C ALA A 359 6.91 -2.74 -16.87
N GLU A 360 6.31 -3.68 -16.12
CA GLU A 360 5.03 -4.29 -16.52
C GLU A 360 3.88 -3.26 -16.54
N LYS A 361 3.83 -2.36 -15.55
CA LYS A 361 2.81 -1.28 -15.50
C LYS A 361 2.95 -0.33 -16.68
N LEU A 362 4.18 0.07 -17.02
CA LEU A 362 4.46 0.90 -18.20
C LEU A 362 4.01 0.20 -19.50
N ALA A 363 4.37 -1.08 -19.67
CA ALA A 363 3.97 -1.85 -20.85
C ALA A 363 2.44 -1.94 -20.99
N ARG A 364 1.72 -2.16 -19.88
CA ARG A 364 0.23 -2.18 -19.89
C ARG A 364 -0.39 -0.83 -20.22
N LEU A 365 0.25 0.28 -19.84
CA LEU A 365 -0.21 1.63 -20.23
C LEU A 365 0.04 1.88 -21.72
N GLU A 366 1.13 1.36 -22.26
CA GLU A 366 1.44 1.44 -23.70
C GLU A 366 0.44 0.64 -24.55
N GLU A 367 -0.05 -0.50 -24.07
CA GLU A 367 -1.03 -1.34 -24.78
C GLU A 367 -2.45 -0.74 -24.76
N LYS A 368 -2.81 0.02 -23.73
CA LYS A 368 -4.18 0.59 -23.56
C LYS A 368 -4.38 1.96 -24.18
N GLY A 369 -3.30 2.67 -24.54
CA GLY A 369 -3.35 4.00 -25.19
C GLY A 369 -2.98 3.97 -26.66
#